data_6026d5be510de7af7f7ee2d6fb7429c5
#
_entry.id   6026d5be510de7af7f7ee2d6fb7429c5
#
_cell.length_a   1.000
_cell.length_b   1.000
_cell.length_c   1.000
_cell.angle_alpha   90.00
_cell.angle_beta   90.00
_cell.angle_gamma   90.00
#
_symmetry.space_group_name_H-M   'P 1'
#
loop_
_entity.id
_entity.type
_entity.pdbx_description
1 polymer ?
#
loop_
_entity_poly.entity_id
_entity_poly.type
_entity_poly.pdbx_seq_one_letter_code
_entity_poly.pdbx_strand_id
1 'polypeptide(L)'
;MNTIKHVLLKGNESFLDHTKSIALYGKLYWRKSDKKLNVGDIVYLFMSGKGHYQIRYKLEVTNTSVPRQDEKCWLAPFVSDNDCFEFTPVAAMYEGEELGYNEQESIGISRYVQYSVLNNEQINFIDKHFE
;
A
#
# COMPACT_ATOMS: atom_id res chain seq x y z
N MET A 1 3.89 21.08 -14.02
CA MET A 1 3.17 20.86 -12.76
C MET A 1 2.96 19.37 -12.55
N ASN A 2 3.45 18.82 -11.45
CA ASN A 2 3.32 17.39 -11.19
C ASN A 2 1.98 17.10 -10.53
N THR A 3 1.17 16.28 -11.19
CA THR A 3 -0.09 15.82 -10.62
C THR A 3 0.19 14.62 -9.72
N ILE A 4 -0.31 14.68 -8.48
CA ILE A 4 -0.20 13.57 -7.54
C ILE A 4 -1.08 12.42 -8.03
N LYS A 5 -0.48 11.24 -8.16
CA LYS A 5 -1.24 10.03 -8.44
C LYS A 5 -1.70 9.40 -7.14
N HIS A 6 -2.88 8.78 -7.19
CA HIS A 6 -3.36 7.92 -6.13
C HIS A 6 -3.45 6.51 -6.71
N VAL A 7 -2.81 5.55 -6.06
CA VAL A 7 -2.74 4.19 -6.56
C VAL A 7 -3.18 3.20 -5.50
N LEU A 8 -3.70 2.06 -5.95
CA LEU A 8 -3.97 0.91 -5.09
C LEU A 8 -2.87 -0.12 -5.30
N LEU A 9 -2.28 -0.60 -4.22
CA LEU A 9 -1.34 -1.71 -4.24
C LEU A 9 -1.85 -2.82 -3.33
N LYS A 10 -1.52 -4.06 -3.63
CA LYS A 10 -1.85 -5.21 -2.80
C LYS A 10 -0.60 -5.79 -2.16
N GLY A 11 -0.64 -5.97 -0.84
CA GLY A 11 0.38 -6.62 -0.07
C GLY A 11 -0.11 -7.93 0.50
N ASN A 12 0.79 -8.92 0.64
CA ASN A 12 0.45 -10.22 1.21
C ASN A 12 1.10 -10.37 2.59
N GLU A 13 0.25 -10.40 3.63
CA GLU A 13 0.67 -10.52 5.02
C GLU A 13 1.32 -11.88 5.34
N SER A 14 1.16 -12.86 4.46
CA SER A 14 1.82 -14.17 4.62
C SER A 14 3.32 -14.11 4.32
N PHE A 15 3.78 -13.10 3.58
CA PHE A 15 5.17 -12.94 3.20
C PHE A 15 5.89 -11.85 4.00
N LEU A 16 5.19 -10.79 4.38
CA LEU A 16 5.76 -9.65 5.09
C LEU A 16 4.74 -9.13 6.09
N ASP A 17 5.19 -8.89 7.32
CA ASP A 17 4.36 -8.28 8.35
C ASP A 17 4.43 -6.75 8.20
N HIS A 18 3.51 -6.18 7.42
CA HIS A 18 3.48 -4.75 7.14
C HIS A 18 3.18 -3.93 8.40
N THR A 19 2.30 -4.42 9.26
CA THR A 19 1.96 -3.75 10.52
C THR A 19 3.19 -3.64 11.41
N LYS A 20 3.99 -4.70 11.50
CA LYS A 20 5.24 -4.68 12.28
C LYS A 20 6.25 -3.71 11.69
N SER A 21 6.37 -3.64 10.36
CA SER A 21 7.27 -2.71 9.69
C SER A 21 6.92 -1.26 10.05
N ILE A 22 5.64 -0.91 10.00
CA ILE A 22 5.18 0.42 10.37
C ILE A 22 5.44 0.70 11.86
N ALA A 23 5.17 -0.27 12.73
CA ALA A 23 5.40 -0.12 14.17
C ALA A 23 6.89 0.08 14.52
N LEU A 24 7.78 -0.64 13.85
CA LEU A 24 9.22 -0.58 14.15
C LEU A 24 9.93 0.58 13.47
N TYR A 25 9.58 0.88 12.24
CA TYR A 25 10.32 1.84 11.41
C TYR A 25 9.50 3.08 11.03
N GLY A 26 8.19 3.07 11.24
CA GLY A 26 7.30 4.13 10.79
C GLY A 26 7.14 4.18 9.28
N LYS A 27 7.51 3.12 8.56
CA LYS A 27 7.61 3.11 7.11
C LYS A 27 7.39 1.71 6.55
N LEU A 28 7.05 1.65 5.26
CA LEU A 28 7.07 0.43 4.46
C LEU A 28 8.06 0.58 3.31
N TYR A 29 8.65 -0.53 2.90
CA TYR A 29 9.55 -0.59 1.75
C TYR A 29 8.90 -1.47 0.70
N TRP A 30 8.91 -1.00 -0.56
CA TRP A 30 8.25 -1.70 -1.65
C TRP A 30 9.22 -1.87 -2.81
N ARG A 31 9.30 -3.09 -3.32
CA ARG A 31 10.17 -3.38 -4.46
C ARG A 31 9.77 -2.52 -5.66
N LYS A 32 10.76 -1.93 -6.30
CA LYS A 32 10.59 -1.33 -7.61
C LYS A 32 10.38 -2.45 -8.64
N SER A 33 9.39 -2.28 -9.47
CA SER A 33 9.16 -3.12 -10.64
C SER A 33 8.85 -2.15 -11.78
N ASP A 34 7.79 -2.41 -12.53
CA ASP A 34 7.39 -1.50 -13.63
C ASP A 34 6.60 -0.30 -13.13
N LYS A 35 6.42 -0.16 -11.81
CA LYS A 35 5.60 0.91 -11.23
C LYS A 35 6.34 2.25 -11.31
N LYS A 36 5.66 3.27 -11.79
CA LYS A 36 6.20 4.63 -11.88
C LYS A 36 5.53 5.50 -10.81
N LEU A 37 6.18 5.56 -9.65
CA LEU A 37 5.71 6.38 -8.54
C LEU A 37 6.72 7.50 -8.29
N ASN A 38 6.20 8.68 -7.92
CA ASN A 38 7.00 9.84 -7.58
C ASN A 38 6.78 10.21 -6.12
N VAL A 39 7.75 10.89 -5.52
CA VAL A 39 7.60 11.43 -4.16
C VAL A 39 6.35 12.31 -4.14
N GLY A 40 5.51 12.10 -3.13
CA GLY A 40 4.23 12.78 -2.97
C GLY A 40 3.03 11.99 -3.47
N ASP A 41 3.23 10.95 -4.25
CA ASP A 41 2.12 10.10 -4.69
C ASP A 41 1.52 9.37 -3.49
N ILE A 42 0.22 9.05 -3.57
CA ILE A 42 -0.52 8.41 -2.48
C ILE A 42 -0.77 6.94 -2.83
N VAL A 43 -0.53 6.07 -1.86
CA VAL A 43 -0.70 4.62 -2.01
C VAL A 43 -1.74 4.15 -0.99
N TYR A 44 -2.77 3.48 -1.49
CA TYR A 44 -3.72 2.75 -0.64
C TYR A 44 -3.32 1.29 -0.67
N LEU A 45 -2.94 0.75 0.49
CA LEU A 45 -2.44 -0.61 0.57
C LEU A 45 -3.54 -1.57 0.97
N PHE A 46 -3.89 -2.47 0.08
CA PHE A 46 -4.79 -3.58 0.35
C PHE A 46 -3.97 -4.72 0.98
N MET A 47 -4.40 -5.15 2.14
CA MET A 47 -3.74 -6.22 2.88
C MET A 47 -4.48 -7.53 2.64
N SER A 48 -3.76 -8.54 2.15
CA SER A 48 -4.32 -9.88 1.97
C SER A 48 -3.54 -10.90 2.80
N GLY A 49 -4.13 -12.06 3.02
CA GLY A 49 -3.54 -13.11 3.84
C GLY A 49 -3.96 -13.01 5.32
N LYS A 50 -3.75 -14.06 6.09
CA LYS A 50 -4.09 -14.13 7.52
C LYS A 50 -5.54 -13.75 7.84
N GLY A 51 -6.45 -13.96 6.88
CA GLY A 51 -7.87 -13.65 7.08
C GLY A 51 -8.24 -12.18 6.89
N HIS A 52 -7.30 -11.34 6.48
CA HIS A 52 -7.54 -9.92 6.26
C HIS A 52 -7.55 -9.63 4.76
N TYR A 53 -8.65 -9.03 4.29
CA TYR A 53 -8.83 -8.71 2.86
C TYR A 53 -9.48 -7.33 2.74
N GLN A 54 -8.75 -6.29 3.16
CA GLN A 54 -9.22 -4.91 3.20
C GLN A 54 -8.11 -3.95 2.82
N ILE A 55 -8.47 -2.77 2.30
CA ILE A 55 -7.53 -1.65 2.26
C ILE A 55 -7.34 -1.19 3.72
N ARG A 56 -6.10 -1.21 4.20
CA ARG A 56 -5.80 -0.89 5.60
C ARG A 56 -5.01 0.38 5.78
N TYR A 57 -4.19 0.78 4.80
CA TYR A 57 -3.28 1.90 4.95
C TYR A 57 -3.42 2.91 3.83
N LYS A 58 -3.32 4.19 4.19
CA LYS A 58 -3.11 5.29 3.28
C LYS A 58 -1.70 5.80 3.51
N LEU A 59 -0.88 5.75 2.48
CA LEU A 59 0.56 6.01 2.56
C LEU A 59 0.95 7.08 1.56
N GLU A 60 2.06 7.78 1.84
CA GLU A 60 2.67 8.71 0.88
C GLU A 60 4.01 8.15 0.45
N VAL A 61 4.35 8.27 -0.82
CA VAL A 61 5.69 7.95 -1.31
C VAL A 61 6.65 9.02 -0.81
N THR A 62 7.56 8.65 0.09
CA THR A 62 8.50 9.59 0.69
C THR A 62 9.90 9.46 0.12
N ASN A 63 10.20 8.37 -0.57
CA ASN A 63 11.44 8.21 -1.31
C ASN A 63 11.24 7.18 -2.43
N THR A 64 11.98 7.32 -3.51
CA THR A 64 11.88 6.42 -4.67
C THR A 64 13.13 5.58 -4.89
N SER A 65 14.14 5.71 -4.03
CA SER A 65 15.38 4.94 -4.17
C SER A 65 16.10 4.85 -2.84
N VAL A 66 15.79 3.82 -2.06
CA VAL A 66 16.41 3.56 -0.76
C VAL A 66 16.64 2.08 -0.59
N PRO A 67 17.64 1.67 0.22
CA PRO A 67 17.78 0.26 0.57
C PRO A 67 16.64 -0.19 1.49
N ARG A 68 16.28 -1.44 1.35
CA ARG A 68 15.26 -2.06 2.21
C ARG A 68 15.81 -2.25 3.62
N GLN A 69 15.01 -1.88 4.64
CA GLN A 69 15.42 -1.97 6.04
C GLN A 69 14.46 -2.82 6.90
N ASP A 70 13.50 -3.48 6.27
CA ASP A 70 12.44 -4.23 6.97
C ASP A 70 12.69 -5.74 7.02
N GLU A 71 13.95 -6.16 7.01
CA GLU A 71 14.32 -7.57 7.00
C GLU A 71 13.66 -8.37 8.13
N LYS A 72 13.57 -7.77 9.32
CA LYS A 72 13.00 -8.41 10.51
C LYS A 72 11.50 -8.67 10.41
N CYS A 73 10.85 -8.10 9.43
CA CYS A 73 9.39 -8.22 9.26
C CYS A 73 9.01 -9.29 8.24
N TRP A 74 9.98 -9.86 7.55
CA TRP A 74 9.72 -10.87 6.54
C TRP A 74 9.41 -12.21 7.18
N LEU A 75 8.34 -12.86 6.70
CA LEU A 75 7.84 -14.16 7.16
C LEU A 75 8.18 -15.28 6.18
N ALA A 76 8.57 -14.92 4.96
CA ALA A 76 8.98 -15.84 3.89
C ALA A 76 10.46 -15.60 3.55
N PRO A 77 11.07 -16.43 2.71
CA PRO A 77 12.46 -16.19 2.29
C PRO A 77 12.65 -14.79 1.75
N PHE A 78 13.66 -14.11 2.27
CA PHE A 78 13.93 -12.71 2.00
C PHE A 78 14.95 -12.57 0.87
N VAL A 79 14.65 -11.68 -0.06
CA VAL A 79 15.59 -11.26 -1.11
C VAL A 79 15.96 -9.81 -0.84
N SER A 80 17.24 -9.53 -0.66
CA SER A 80 17.71 -8.20 -0.38
C SER A 80 17.52 -7.29 -1.61
N ASP A 81 16.81 -6.19 -1.42
CA ASP A 81 16.63 -5.15 -2.42
C ASP A 81 17.30 -3.88 -1.93
N ASN A 82 18.23 -3.34 -2.72
CA ASN A 82 18.94 -2.11 -2.37
C ASN A 82 18.33 -0.86 -3.01
N ASP A 83 17.25 -1.04 -3.75
CA ASP A 83 16.59 0.06 -4.46
C ASP A 83 15.07 -0.12 -4.36
N CYS A 84 14.48 0.47 -3.33
CA CYS A 84 13.06 0.33 -3.03
C CYS A 84 12.37 1.69 -2.96
N PHE A 85 11.05 1.68 -3.13
CA PHE A 85 10.21 2.81 -2.71
C PHE A 85 10.11 2.79 -1.18
N GLU A 86 10.02 3.98 -0.59
CA GLU A 86 9.72 4.16 0.81
C GLU A 86 8.33 4.79 0.93
N PHE A 87 7.45 4.18 1.71
CA PHE A 87 6.10 4.67 1.96
C PHE A 87 5.93 5.01 3.43
N THR A 88 5.35 6.17 3.71
CA THR A 88 5.09 6.61 5.08
C THR A 88 3.58 6.79 5.29
N PRO A 89 3.00 6.23 6.37
CA PRO A 89 1.57 6.41 6.65
C PRO A 89 1.20 7.88 6.84
N VAL A 90 0.06 8.29 6.24
CA VAL A 90 -0.47 9.65 6.38
C VAL A 90 -1.82 9.66 7.08
N ALA A 91 -2.30 8.50 7.53
CA ALA A 91 -3.53 8.34 8.29
C ALA A 91 -3.42 7.11 9.17
N ALA A 92 -4.29 7.01 10.17
CA ALA A 92 -4.37 5.82 11.01
C ALA A 92 -4.84 4.62 10.17
N MET A 93 -4.44 3.41 10.59
CA MET A 93 -4.87 2.19 9.93
C MET A 93 -6.40 2.08 9.96
N TYR A 94 -6.98 1.76 8.81
CA TYR A 94 -8.42 1.48 8.74
C TYR A 94 -8.68 0.08 9.29
N GLU A 95 -9.53 -0.01 10.30
CA GLU A 95 -9.83 -1.27 10.98
C GLU A 95 -11.23 -1.81 10.67
N GLY A 96 -11.97 -1.16 9.76
CA GLY A 96 -13.30 -1.58 9.38
C GLY A 96 -13.32 -2.68 8.31
N GLU A 97 -14.49 -2.96 7.79
CA GLU A 97 -14.71 -4.02 6.81
C GLU A 97 -15.44 -3.52 5.55
N GLU A 98 -15.35 -2.22 5.28
CA GLU A 98 -16.06 -1.59 4.16
C GLU A 98 -15.14 -1.28 2.98
N LEU A 99 -13.92 -1.82 2.97
CA LEU A 99 -12.96 -1.62 1.88
C LEU A 99 -12.39 -2.95 1.36
N GLY A 100 -13.23 -3.98 1.31
CA GLY A 100 -12.87 -5.30 0.81
C GLY A 100 -13.04 -5.44 -0.70
N TYR A 101 -12.98 -6.68 -1.17
CA TYR A 101 -13.11 -6.98 -2.60
C TYR A 101 -14.43 -6.51 -3.20
N ASN A 102 -15.54 -6.72 -2.48
CA ASN A 102 -16.85 -6.33 -3.00
C ASN A 102 -16.95 -4.82 -3.18
N GLU A 103 -16.44 -4.07 -2.21
CA GLU A 103 -16.41 -2.62 -2.27
C GLU A 103 -15.54 -2.11 -3.41
N GLN A 104 -14.38 -2.74 -3.61
CA GLN A 104 -13.50 -2.40 -4.73
C GLN A 104 -14.20 -2.63 -6.06
N GLU A 105 -14.87 -3.76 -6.23
CA GLU A 105 -15.56 -4.06 -7.47
C GLU A 105 -16.75 -3.12 -7.71
N SER A 106 -17.38 -2.65 -6.65
CA SER A 106 -18.47 -1.68 -6.76
C SER A 106 -18.02 -0.33 -7.31
N ILE A 107 -16.74 -0.01 -7.21
CA ILE A 107 -16.17 1.23 -7.76
C ILE A 107 -15.28 0.97 -8.98
N GLY A 108 -15.41 -0.20 -9.59
CA GLY A 108 -14.75 -0.52 -10.86
C GLY A 108 -13.33 -1.03 -10.75
N ILE A 109 -12.91 -1.53 -9.58
CA ILE A 109 -11.58 -2.12 -9.40
C ILE A 109 -11.71 -3.64 -9.29
N SER A 110 -11.13 -4.38 -10.23
CA SER A 110 -11.15 -5.84 -10.19
C SER A 110 -10.37 -6.37 -8.99
N ARG A 111 -10.89 -7.42 -8.36
CA ARG A 111 -10.18 -8.08 -7.24
C ARG A 111 -8.87 -8.74 -7.65
N TYR A 112 -8.65 -8.94 -8.94
CA TYR A 112 -7.43 -9.57 -9.45
C TYR A 112 -6.32 -8.59 -9.78
N VAL A 113 -6.59 -7.28 -9.67
CA VAL A 113 -5.60 -6.23 -9.94
C VAL A 113 -4.63 -6.13 -8.76
N GLN A 114 -3.32 -6.11 -9.06
CA GLN A 114 -2.28 -5.93 -8.04
C GLN A 114 -1.84 -4.47 -7.91
N TYR A 115 -2.06 -3.68 -8.95
CA TYR A 115 -1.70 -2.27 -9.00
C TYR A 115 -2.72 -1.55 -9.89
N SER A 116 -3.25 -0.44 -9.41
CA SER A 116 -4.22 0.34 -10.19
C SER A 116 -4.09 1.83 -9.88
N VAL A 117 -4.05 2.64 -10.93
CA VAL A 117 -4.15 4.10 -10.79
C VAL A 117 -5.62 4.45 -10.62
N LEU A 118 -5.94 5.23 -9.59
CA LEU A 118 -7.32 5.51 -9.20
C LEU A 118 -7.84 6.80 -9.84
N ASN A 119 -9.13 6.83 -10.17
CA ASN A 119 -9.83 8.04 -10.60
C ASN A 119 -10.41 8.78 -9.38
N ASN A 120 -10.98 9.97 -9.61
CA ASN A 120 -11.49 10.80 -8.51
C ASN A 120 -12.62 10.16 -7.73
N GLU A 121 -13.51 9.42 -8.37
CA GLU A 121 -14.60 8.73 -7.67
C GLU A 121 -14.07 7.63 -6.75
N GLN A 122 -13.09 6.87 -7.23
CA GLN A 122 -12.46 5.82 -6.44
C GLN A 122 -11.70 6.40 -5.25
N ILE A 123 -10.95 7.48 -5.48
CA ILE A 123 -10.22 8.18 -4.42
C ILE A 123 -11.18 8.67 -3.35
N ASN A 124 -12.26 9.34 -3.73
CA ASN A 124 -13.23 9.88 -2.78
C ASN A 124 -13.92 8.76 -1.98
N PHE A 125 -14.25 7.67 -2.63
CA PHE A 125 -14.86 6.52 -1.96
C PHE A 125 -13.94 5.94 -0.87
N ILE A 126 -12.66 5.79 -1.19
CA ILE A 126 -11.68 5.20 -0.26
C ILE A 126 -11.32 6.20 0.84
N ASP A 127 -11.06 7.46 0.49
CA ASP A 127 -10.56 8.47 1.42
C ASP A 127 -11.49 8.76 2.59
N LYS A 128 -12.81 8.67 2.38
CA LYS A 128 -13.75 8.92 3.49
C LYS A 128 -13.58 7.96 4.65
N HIS A 129 -12.93 6.81 4.43
CA HIS A 129 -12.65 5.84 5.48
C HIS A 129 -11.34 6.13 6.23
N PHE A 130 -10.56 7.11 5.75
CA PHE A 130 -9.29 7.51 6.35
C PHE A 130 -9.33 8.93 6.94
N GLU A 131 -10.51 9.47 7.08
CA GLU A 131 -10.69 10.80 7.70
C GLU A 131 -10.79 10.73 9.22
#